data_08f1038852f7b95706ee2ea214b0a9cc
#
_entry.id   08f1038852f7b95706ee2ea214b0a9cc
#
_cell.length_a   1.000
_cell.length_b   1.000
_cell.length_c   1.000
_cell.angle_alpha   90.00
_cell.angle_beta   90.00
_cell.angle_gamma   90.00
#
_symmetry.space_group_name_H-M   'P 1'
#
loop_
_entity.id
_entity.type
_entity.pdbx_description
1 polymer ?
#
loop_
_entity_poly.entity_id
_entity_poly.type
_entity_poly.pdbx_seq_one_letter_code
_entity_poly.pdbx_strand_id
1 'polypeptide(L)'
;MLRCIKKGPEPVRIAPGCCKALFLHALSLLHAHPDLLPSANDPAPMKKFGKALLALLVLLLLAAALFLYWPLTQRSVPAASNDKPVDVVLVGAGIMSITLATYLQELQPDWNIQVYERLDGVAGESSDGWNNAGTGHSAFAELNYTPELPDGSIETKRAVGIAESFEVSRQFWSHQVKQGRLSQPSDFINPTPHMSFVWGDDNIAYLHKRQQALVKNPLFYGMQYSEDPAQIKQWAPLLMEGRDPKQKVAATWMPLGTDVNFGVITRQLTTGLQRSPNFNLHLNHEVSALRQNADKSWNVTVKDLKAGTESTTHARFVFIGAGGAALKLLQMSGIPESKDYAGFPVGGQFLAFQGQDVTSRHGVKAYGMAETGSPPMSVPHLDARKLDGKPVVLFGPFALYSTKFLKHGSWWDLYSSVTHNNVGPMLEVGKDNLDLVQYLMGQARLNDADRQAELVKYFPKPSRVTGSWSPPASACRSSSVIR
;
A
#
# COMPACT_ATOMS: atom_id res chain seq x y z
N MET A 1 5.49 27.63 5.74
CA MET A 1 4.97 28.83 5.01
C MET A 1 3.81 28.39 4.13
N LEU A 2 2.59 28.53 4.63
CA LEU A 2 1.36 28.20 3.91
C LEU A 2 0.98 29.38 3.01
N ARG A 3 0.87 29.15 1.72
CA ARG A 3 0.20 30.12 0.82
C ARG A 3 -1.21 29.64 0.53
N CYS A 4 -2.19 30.37 1.06
CA CYS A 4 -3.59 30.29 0.66
C CYS A 4 -3.74 30.68 -0.79
N ILE A 5 -4.37 29.86 -1.62
CA ILE A 5 -4.87 30.21 -2.96
C ILE A 5 -6.39 30.42 -2.86
N LYS A 6 -6.82 31.53 -3.43
CA LYS A 6 -8.14 32.12 -3.39
C LYS A 6 -9.24 31.27 -4.04
N LYS A 7 -10.43 31.45 -3.50
CA LYS A 7 -11.74 30.98 -3.97
C LYS A 7 -11.95 31.09 -5.48
N GLY A 8 -12.27 29.96 -6.10
CA GLY A 8 -12.92 29.88 -7.40
C GLY A 8 -14.46 29.97 -7.26
N PRO A 9 -15.23 30.13 -8.35
CA PRO A 9 -16.65 30.44 -8.31
C PRO A 9 -17.49 29.30 -7.75
N GLU A 10 -18.61 29.67 -7.12
CA GLU A 10 -19.57 28.74 -6.49
C GLU A 10 -20.07 27.68 -7.48
N PRO A 11 -20.22 26.42 -7.04
CA PRO A 11 -20.75 25.36 -7.89
C PRO A 11 -22.25 25.55 -8.13
N VAL A 12 -22.65 25.52 -9.40
CA VAL A 12 -24.06 25.48 -9.81
C VAL A 12 -24.69 24.20 -9.26
N ARG A 13 -25.62 24.35 -8.32
CA ARG A 13 -26.43 23.24 -7.79
C ARG A 13 -27.43 22.79 -8.85
N ILE A 14 -27.19 21.67 -9.50
CA ILE A 14 -28.18 20.98 -10.33
C ILE A 14 -29.06 20.13 -9.41
N ALA A 15 -30.36 20.39 -9.39
CA ALA A 15 -31.30 19.66 -8.54
C ALA A 15 -31.39 18.18 -9.00
N PRO A 16 -31.53 17.21 -8.05
CA PRO A 16 -31.54 15.77 -8.35
C PRO A 16 -32.62 15.30 -9.33
N GLY A 17 -33.63 16.10 -9.58
CA GLY A 17 -34.71 15.80 -10.54
C GLY A 17 -34.36 16.02 -12.02
N CYS A 18 -33.35 16.86 -12.34
CA CYS A 18 -33.00 17.18 -13.72
C CYS A 18 -32.37 16.00 -14.47
N CYS A 19 -31.59 15.15 -13.82
CA CYS A 19 -30.95 14.00 -14.48
C CYS A 19 -31.94 12.91 -14.89
N LYS A 20 -33.00 12.68 -14.10
CA LYS A 20 -34.08 11.75 -14.47
C LYS A 20 -34.90 12.24 -15.67
N ALA A 21 -35.16 13.55 -15.72
CA ALA A 21 -35.87 14.17 -16.83
C ALA A 21 -35.08 14.11 -18.15
N LEU A 22 -33.76 14.33 -18.10
CA LEU A 22 -32.86 14.22 -19.26
C LEU A 22 -32.74 12.79 -19.77
N PHE A 23 -32.68 11.79 -18.89
CA PHE A 23 -32.62 10.38 -19.29
C PHE A 23 -33.91 9.90 -19.94
N LEU A 24 -35.08 10.28 -19.37
CA LEU A 24 -36.38 9.98 -19.93
C LEU A 24 -36.63 10.71 -21.27
N HIS A 25 -36.10 11.94 -21.39
CA HIS A 25 -36.19 12.70 -22.64
C HIS A 25 -35.27 12.12 -23.74
N ALA A 26 -34.06 11.64 -23.39
CA ALA A 26 -33.19 10.93 -24.34
C ALA A 26 -33.78 9.59 -24.81
N LEU A 27 -34.43 8.84 -23.91
CA LEU A 27 -35.18 7.62 -24.26
C LEU A 27 -36.38 7.90 -25.14
N SER A 28 -37.12 9.00 -24.89
CA SER A 28 -38.28 9.38 -25.73
C SER A 28 -37.85 9.84 -27.12
N LEU A 29 -36.69 10.49 -27.28
CA LEU A 29 -36.13 10.86 -28.58
C LEU A 29 -35.68 9.64 -29.39
N LEU A 30 -35.18 8.58 -28.75
CA LEU A 30 -34.84 7.30 -29.40
C LEU A 30 -36.06 6.54 -29.84
N HIS A 31 -37.18 6.60 -29.11
CA HIS A 31 -38.47 5.98 -29.50
C HIS A 31 -39.21 6.76 -30.60
N ALA A 32 -39.01 8.08 -30.67
CA ALA A 32 -39.65 8.93 -31.65
C ALA A 32 -39.02 8.87 -33.07
N HIS A 33 -37.84 8.32 -33.21
CA HIS A 33 -37.10 8.21 -34.47
C HIS A 33 -36.56 6.79 -34.67
N PRO A 34 -37.39 5.81 -35.08
CA PRO A 34 -36.96 4.43 -35.37
C PRO A 34 -35.94 4.34 -36.52
N ASP A 35 -35.81 5.39 -37.35
CA ASP A 35 -34.88 5.47 -38.47
C ASP A 35 -33.42 5.67 -38.07
N LEU A 36 -33.10 5.78 -36.77
CA LEU A 36 -31.72 5.94 -36.27
C LEU A 36 -30.92 4.62 -36.20
N LEU A 37 -31.60 3.48 -36.36
CA LEU A 37 -30.96 2.15 -36.42
C LEU A 37 -30.67 1.77 -37.88
N PRO A 38 -29.49 1.27 -38.23
CA PRO A 38 -29.13 0.93 -39.60
C PRO A 38 -29.95 -0.31 -40.06
N SER A 39 -30.67 -0.16 -41.19
CA SER A 39 -31.28 -1.29 -41.91
C SER A 39 -30.19 -1.99 -42.74
N ALA A 40 -30.23 -3.33 -42.77
CA ALA A 40 -29.20 -4.16 -43.40
C ALA A 40 -29.10 -4.00 -44.94
N ASN A 41 -29.99 -3.24 -45.57
CA ASN A 41 -30.11 -3.16 -47.06
C ASN A 41 -29.90 -1.75 -47.67
N ASP A 42 -29.24 -0.81 -46.98
CA ASP A 42 -29.14 0.57 -47.44
C ASP A 42 -27.70 0.91 -47.91
N PRO A 43 -27.46 1.44 -49.14
CA PRO A 43 -26.12 1.67 -49.70
C PRO A 43 -25.36 2.89 -49.17
N ALA A 44 -25.80 3.54 -48.07
CA ALA A 44 -25.11 4.65 -47.44
C ALA A 44 -24.70 4.38 -45.96
N PRO A 45 -23.78 3.43 -45.70
CA PRO A 45 -23.47 2.98 -44.31
C PRO A 45 -22.73 4.00 -43.45
N MET A 46 -21.93 4.89 -44.03
CA MET A 46 -21.02 5.75 -43.22
C MET A 46 -21.73 6.85 -42.43
N LYS A 47 -22.78 7.50 -42.97
CA LYS A 47 -23.50 8.57 -42.25
C LYS A 47 -24.35 8.05 -41.10
N LYS A 48 -25.01 6.85 -41.31
CA LYS A 48 -25.81 6.21 -40.26
C LYS A 48 -24.91 5.63 -39.16
N PHE A 49 -23.77 5.05 -39.53
CA PHE A 49 -22.75 4.56 -38.57
C PHE A 49 -22.16 5.70 -37.72
N GLY A 50 -21.87 6.85 -38.30
CA GLY A 50 -21.40 8.04 -37.57
C GLY A 50 -22.41 8.57 -36.54
N LYS A 51 -23.71 8.57 -36.89
CA LYS A 51 -24.80 8.94 -35.95
C LYS A 51 -24.97 7.94 -34.84
N ALA A 52 -24.89 6.64 -35.09
CA ALA A 52 -24.96 5.58 -34.08
C ALA A 52 -23.74 5.65 -33.13
N LEU A 53 -22.53 5.89 -33.64
CA LEU A 53 -21.32 6.07 -32.84
C LEU A 53 -21.40 7.33 -31.97
N LEU A 54 -21.93 8.43 -32.50
CA LEU A 54 -22.14 9.67 -31.72
C LEU A 54 -23.19 9.45 -30.63
N ALA A 55 -24.29 8.77 -30.90
CA ALA A 55 -25.30 8.46 -29.91
C ALA A 55 -24.76 7.53 -28.82
N LEU A 56 -23.96 6.54 -29.18
CA LEU A 56 -23.25 5.68 -28.22
C LEU A 56 -22.28 6.50 -27.35
N LEU A 57 -21.51 7.40 -27.94
CA LEU A 57 -20.60 8.28 -27.21
C LEU A 57 -21.33 9.17 -26.20
N VAL A 58 -22.46 9.78 -26.64
CA VAL A 58 -23.30 10.60 -25.75
C VAL A 58 -23.88 9.77 -24.61
N LEU A 59 -24.35 8.56 -24.88
CA LEU A 59 -24.83 7.64 -23.84
C LEU A 59 -23.73 7.24 -22.85
N LEU A 60 -22.53 6.98 -23.34
CA LEU A 60 -21.37 6.68 -22.49
C LEU A 60 -20.98 7.89 -21.63
N LEU A 61 -21.00 9.09 -22.19
CA LEU A 61 -20.72 10.32 -21.43
C LEU A 61 -21.81 10.60 -20.37
N LEU A 62 -23.07 10.36 -20.69
CA LEU A 62 -24.17 10.49 -19.73
C LEU A 62 -24.07 9.41 -18.64
N ALA A 63 -23.72 8.18 -18.98
CA ALA A 63 -23.50 7.11 -18.00
C ALA A 63 -22.30 7.42 -17.09
N ALA A 64 -21.22 7.95 -17.67
CA ALA A 64 -20.05 8.41 -16.91
C ALA A 64 -20.41 9.57 -15.97
N ALA A 65 -21.17 10.56 -16.45
CA ALA A 65 -21.64 11.68 -15.64
C ALA A 65 -22.55 11.18 -14.50
N LEU A 66 -23.50 10.29 -14.79
CA LEU A 66 -24.35 9.67 -13.79
C LEU A 66 -23.51 8.91 -12.74
N PHE A 67 -22.50 8.17 -13.18
CA PHE A 67 -21.60 7.44 -12.28
C PHE A 67 -20.78 8.39 -11.39
N LEU A 68 -20.20 9.45 -11.95
CA LEU A 68 -19.40 10.43 -11.21
C LEU A 68 -20.21 11.25 -10.21
N TYR A 69 -21.47 11.55 -10.53
CA TYR A 69 -22.39 12.33 -9.68
C TYR A 69 -23.33 11.42 -8.87
N TRP A 70 -23.24 10.09 -9.02
CA TRP A 70 -24.01 9.19 -8.17
C TRP A 70 -23.60 9.42 -6.73
N PRO A 71 -24.56 9.85 -5.85
CA PRO A 71 -24.19 10.10 -4.47
C PRO A 71 -23.66 8.79 -3.88
N LEU A 72 -22.40 8.79 -3.45
CA LEU A 72 -21.85 7.73 -2.59
C LEU A 72 -22.71 7.73 -1.32
N THR A 73 -23.87 7.10 -1.46
CA THR A 73 -24.83 6.75 -0.43
C THR A 73 -24.94 7.69 0.77
N GLN A 74 -25.91 8.60 0.71
CA GLN A 74 -26.67 8.91 1.91
C GLN A 74 -27.63 7.74 2.19
N ARG A 75 -27.09 6.57 2.51
CA ARG A 75 -27.87 5.48 3.06
C ARG A 75 -28.47 5.97 4.36
N SER A 76 -29.75 5.76 4.58
CA SER A 76 -30.34 5.98 5.90
C SER A 76 -29.59 5.12 6.89
N VAL A 77 -28.81 5.76 7.76
CA VAL A 77 -28.07 5.06 8.81
C VAL A 77 -29.08 4.68 9.88
N PRO A 78 -29.23 3.40 10.24
CA PRO A 78 -30.09 2.97 11.35
C PRO A 78 -29.74 3.73 12.62
N ALA A 79 -30.72 3.90 13.54
CA ALA A 79 -30.46 4.46 14.86
C ALA A 79 -29.37 3.63 15.57
N ALA A 80 -28.54 4.29 16.36
CA ALA A 80 -27.51 3.60 17.13
C ALA A 80 -28.15 2.65 18.14
N SER A 81 -27.54 1.51 18.32
CA SER A 81 -28.00 0.46 19.25
C SER A 81 -27.55 0.71 20.70
N ASN A 82 -26.66 1.67 20.94
CA ASN A 82 -26.12 2.03 22.25
C ASN A 82 -26.53 3.45 22.66
N ASP A 83 -27.04 3.62 23.89
CA ASP A 83 -27.46 4.91 24.43
C ASP A 83 -26.28 5.84 24.74
N LYS A 84 -25.15 5.25 25.18
CA LYS A 84 -23.90 5.99 25.44
C LYS A 84 -22.89 5.69 24.34
N PRO A 85 -22.23 6.74 23.80
CA PRO A 85 -21.19 6.51 22.78
C PRO A 85 -20.04 5.73 23.37
N VAL A 86 -19.51 4.76 22.60
CA VAL A 86 -18.19 4.16 22.88
C VAL A 86 -17.10 5.22 22.65
N ASP A 87 -15.99 5.09 23.37
CA ASP A 87 -14.95 6.12 23.26
C ASP A 87 -14.28 6.10 21.90
N VAL A 88 -13.97 4.90 21.39
CA VAL A 88 -13.23 4.74 20.11
C VAL A 88 -13.77 3.56 19.31
N VAL A 89 -13.99 3.79 18.03
CA VAL A 89 -14.12 2.74 17.02
C VAL A 89 -12.87 2.75 16.14
N LEU A 90 -12.22 1.60 16.00
CA LEU A 90 -11.10 1.35 15.09
C LEU A 90 -11.57 0.45 13.95
N VAL A 91 -11.40 0.93 12.70
CA VAL A 91 -11.83 0.19 11.51
C VAL A 91 -10.63 -0.54 10.89
N GLY A 92 -10.69 -1.87 10.87
CA GLY A 92 -9.60 -2.76 10.48
C GLY A 92 -8.70 -3.16 11.66
N ALA A 93 -8.32 -4.44 11.73
CA ALA A 93 -7.46 -5.00 12.77
C ALA A 93 -6.03 -5.28 12.26
N GLY A 94 -5.48 -4.34 11.49
CA GLY A 94 -4.08 -4.32 11.09
C GLY A 94 -3.18 -3.71 12.15
N ILE A 95 -1.86 -3.71 11.89
CA ILE A 95 -0.84 -3.20 12.83
C ILE A 95 -1.12 -1.77 13.30
N MET A 96 -1.65 -0.88 12.44
CA MET A 96 -1.91 0.52 12.80
C MET A 96 -3.00 0.63 13.87
N SER A 97 -4.16 0.02 13.65
CA SER A 97 -5.29 0.05 14.60
C SER A 97 -4.92 -0.63 15.92
N ILE A 98 -4.28 -1.79 15.86
CA ILE A 98 -3.95 -2.55 17.07
C ILE A 98 -2.85 -1.85 17.88
N THR A 99 -1.87 -1.22 17.23
CA THR A 99 -0.89 -0.38 17.91
C THR A 99 -1.58 0.81 18.59
N LEU A 100 -2.49 1.52 17.89
CA LEU A 100 -3.25 2.62 18.48
C LEU A 100 -4.12 2.15 19.65
N ALA A 101 -4.82 1.01 19.50
CA ALA A 101 -5.60 0.43 20.60
C ALA A 101 -4.73 0.16 21.84
N THR A 102 -3.49 -0.32 21.63
CA THR A 102 -2.55 -0.57 22.73
C THR A 102 -2.15 0.71 23.43
N TYR A 103 -1.84 1.78 22.70
CA TYR A 103 -1.57 3.09 23.29
C TYR A 103 -2.78 3.63 24.05
N LEU A 104 -3.96 3.57 23.43
CA LEU A 104 -5.18 4.08 24.06
C LEU A 104 -5.53 3.31 25.35
N GLN A 105 -5.37 1.99 25.37
CA GLN A 105 -5.62 1.21 26.57
C GLN A 105 -4.64 1.54 27.71
N GLU A 106 -3.39 1.87 27.39
CA GLU A 106 -2.40 2.28 28.40
C GLU A 106 -2.67 3.70 28.91
N LEU A 107 -3.04 4.63 28.04
CA LEU A 107 -3.23 6.03 28.38
C LEU A 107 -4.61 6.31 29.00
N GLN A 108 -5.60 5.50 28.61
CA GLN A 108 -7.02 5.64 29.01
C GLN A 108 -7.61 4.23 29.27
N PRO A 109 -7.27 3.60 30.40
CA PRO A 109 -7.65 2.20 30.67
C PRO A 109 -9.18 1.97 30.72
N ASP A 110 -9.95 3.02 31.04
CA ASP A 110 -11.41 2.97 31.18
C ASP A 110 -12.14 3.19 29.85
N TRP A 111 -11.42 3.53 28.77
CA TRP A 111 -12.08 3.77 27.49
C TRP A 111 -12.58 2.47 26.87
N ASN A 112 -13.81 2.52 26.37
CA ASN A 112 -14.43 1.45 25.59
C ASN A 112 -13.92 1.53 24.13
N ILE A 113 -13.13 0.53 23.75
CA ILE A 113 -12.49 0.43 22.43
C ILE A 113 -13.15 -0.70 21.65
N GLN A 114 -13.74 -0.37 20.50
CA GLN A 114 -14.35 -1.34 19.59
C GLN A 114 -13.50 -1.44 18.32
N VAL A 115 -13.15 -2.63 17.90
CA VAL A 115 -12.43 -2.91 16.64
C VAL A 115 -13.31 -3.73 15.73
N TYR A 116 -13.56 -3.24 14.51
CA TYR A 116 -14.30 -3.97 13.49
C TYR A 116 -13.35 -4.41 12.37
N GLU A 117 -13.26 -5.72 12.15
CA GLU A 117 -12.46 -6.37 11.10
C GLU A 117 -13.37 -7.21 10.19
N ARG A 118 -13.26 -6.95 8.89
CA ARG A 118 -14.09 -7.66 7.90
C ARG A 118 -13.67 -9.12 7.66
N LEU A 119 -12.40 -9.44 7.92
CA LEU A 119 -11.87 -10.80 7.81
C LEU A 119 -12.17 -11.63 9.06
N ASP A 120 -11.94 -12.90 8.96
CA ASP A 120 -12.10 -13.87 10.06
C ASP A 120 -10.91 -13.90 11.02
N GLY A 121 -9.90 -13.06 10.78
CA GLY A 121 -8.70 -12.94 11.62
C GLY A 121 -8.04 -11.57 11.51
N VAL A 122 -7.24 -11.24 12.52
CA VAL A 122 -6.46 -10.00 12.53
C VAL A 122 -5.22 -10.11 11.64
N ALA A 123 -4.72 -8.97 11.15
CA ALA A 123 -3.52 -8.88 10.32
C ALA A 123 -3.59 -9.66 9.00
N GLY A 124 -4.77 -9.88 8.42
CA GLY A 124 -4.94 -10.70 7.20
C GLY A 124 -4.57 -9.99 5.88
N GLU A 125 -4.36 -8.68 5.88
CA GLU A 125 -3.97 -7.89 4.70
C GLU A 125 -2.49 -7.47 4.76
N SER A 126 -2.16 -6.19 4.60
CA SER A 126 -0.78 -5.69 4.51
C SER A 126 0.10 -6.03 5.71
N SER A 127 -0.48 -6.26 6.89
CA SER A 127 0.26 -6.62 8.10
C SER A 127 0.71 -8.08 8.14
N ASP A 128 0.12 -8.97 7.34
CA ASP A 128 0.54 -10.37 7.27
C ASP A 128 1.98 -10.47 6.77
N GLY A 129 2.78 -11.37 7.37
CA GLY A 129 4.19 -11.53 7.05
C GLY A 129 4.45 -11.87 5.58
N TRP A 130 3.54 -12.56 4.91
CA TRP A 130 3.61 -12.90 3.49
C TRP A 130 3.15 -11.78 2.55
N ASN A 131 2.59 -10.68 3.08
CA ASN A 131 2.07 -9.56 2.31
C ASN A 131 2.96 -8.31 2.35
N ASN A 132 4.17 -8.41 2.94
CA ASN A 132 5.15 -7.31 3.00
C ASN A 132 6.58 -7.85 3.00
N ALA A 133 7.55 -6.98 2.79
CA ALA A 133 8.98 -7.35 2.80
C ALA A 133 9.58 -7.47 4.22
N GLY A 134 8.85 -7.07 5.27
CA GLY A 134 9.28 -7.16 6.66
C GLY A 134 10.53 -6.38 7.00
N THR A 135 10.90 -5.39 6.22
CA THR A 135 12.10 -4.62 6.46
C THR A 135 11.91 -3.72 7.69
N GLY A 136 12.80 -3.82 8.65
CA GLY A 136 12.91 -2.84 9.71
C GLY A 136 13.53 -1.57 9.16
N HIS A 137 12.68 -0.64 8.70
CA HIS A 137 13.10 0.53 7.94
C HIS A 137 13.91 1.53 8.75
N SER A 138 15.24 1.28 8.86
CA SER A 138 16.23 2.18 9.45
C SER A 138 17.00 2.99 8.41
N ALA A 139 16.53 3.02 7.16
CA ALA A 139 17.16 3.71 6.02
C ALA A 139 18.60 3.23 5.71
N PHE A 140 18.95 2.00 6.08
CA PHE A 140 20.29 1.49 5.88
C PHE A 140 20.56 1.10 4.41
N ALA A 141 19.56 0.50 3.73
CA ALA A 141 19.72 -0.06 2.40
C ALA A 141 19.08 0.79 1.29
N GLU A 142 17.99 1.49 1.57
CA GLU A 142 17.19 2.18 0.55
C GLU A 142 17.87 3.45 0.06
N LEU A 143 18.28 3.44 -1.22
CA LEU A 143 19.06 4.51 -1.84
C LEU A 143 18.22 5.76 -2.15
N ASN A 144 16.93 5.61 -2.35
CA ASN A 144 16.00 6.70 -2.66
C ASN A 144 15.71 7.67 -1.50
N TYR A 145 16.21 7.36 -0.29
CA TYR A 145 16.09 8.25 0.87
C TYR A 145 17.22 9.28 0.98
N THR A 146 18.21 9.19 0.10
CA THR A 146 19.43 9.97 0.13
C THR A 146 19.79 10.50 -1.26
N PRO A 147 18.97 11.36 -1.87
CA PRO A 147 19.27 11.89 -3.20
C PRO A 147 20.57 12.71 -3.21
N GLU A 148 21.31 12.63 -4.30
CA GLU A 148 22.43 13.54 -4.57
C GLU A 148 21.88 14.88 -5.05
N LEU A 149 22.32 15.96 -4.44
CA LEU A 149 21.93 17.32 -4.75
C LEU A 149 22.77 17.88 -5.91
N PRO A 150 22.34 18.98 -6.58
CA PRO A 150 23.08 19.58 -7.70
C PRO A 150 24.52 20.01 -7.37
N ASP A 151 24.83 20.24 -6.11
CA ASP A 151 26.17 20.55 -5.62
C ASP A 151 27.05 19.32 -5.35
N GLY A 152 26.51 18.11 -5.63
CA GLY A 152 27.17 16.83 -5.41
C GLY A 152 27.16 16.33 -3.97
N SER A 153 26.52 17.03 -3.03
CA SER A 153 26.31 16.58 -1.66
C SER A 153 25.14 15.58 -1.58
N ILE A 154 25.12 14.78 -0.53
CA ILE A 154 24.02 13.80 -0.27
C ILE A 154 23.08 14.37 0.78
N GLU A 155 21.79 14.48 0.42
CA GLU A 155 20.73 14.85 1.36
C GLU A 155 20.40 13.66 2.27
N THR A 156 20.53 13.81 3.60
CA THR A 156 20.35 12.71 4.58
C THR A 156 19.14 12.88 5.50
N LYS A 157 18.48 14.04 5.48
CA LYS A 157 17.41 14.37 6.42
C LYS A 157 16.27 13.35 6.41
N ARG A 158 15.87 12.91 5.21
CA ARG A 158 14.81 11.90 5.07
C ARG A 158 15.23 10.55 5.66
N ALA A 159 16.46 10.11 5.38
CA ALA A 159 17.00 8.86 5.92
C ALA A 159 17.08 8.89 7.46
N VAL A 160 17.55 10.00 8.02
CA VAL A 160 17.62 10.21 9.49
C VAL A 160 16.22 10.14 10.10
N GLY A 161 15.23 10.88 9.58
CA GLY A 161 13.87 10.87 10.12
C GLY A 161 13.19 9.50 10.05
N ILE A 162 13.49 8.71 9.02
CA ILE A 162 12.99 7.32 8.91
C ILE A 162 13.64 6.43 9.97
N ALA A 163 14.97 6.54 10.15
CA ALA A 163 15.69 5.79 11.17
C ALA A 163 15.19 6.12 12.59
N GLU A 164 15.00 7.42 12.90
CA GLU A 164 14.42 7.87 14.17
C GLU A 164 13.04 7.28 14.42
N SER A 165 12.17 7.29 13.40
CA SER A 165 10.81 6.71 13.50
C SER A 165 10.85 5.21 13.78
N PHE A 166 11.81 4.50 13.20
CA PHE A 166 11.98 3.06 13.46
C PHE A 166 12.49 2.81 14.89
N GLU A 167 13.42 3.63 15.40
CA GLU A 167 13.87 3.52 16.78
C GLU A 167 12.73 3.76 17.79
N VAL A 168 11.83 4.71 17.52
CA VAL A 168 10.60 4.88 18.33
C VAL A 168 9.75 3.61 18.31
N SER A 169 9.61 2.97 17.15
CA SER A 169 8.88 1.70 17.03
C SER A 169 9.52 0.59 17.86
N ARG A 170 10.86 0.47 17.85
CA ARG A 170 11.63 -0.49 18.66
C ARG A 170 11.45 -0.24 20.15
N GLN A 171 11.46 1.02 20.59
CA GLN A 171 11.20 1.40 21.98
C GLN A 171 9.81 0.97 22.41
N PHE A 172 8.78 1.22 21.58
CA PHE A 172 7.42 0.77 21.85
C PHE A 172 7.36 -0.75 21.99
N TRP A 173 7.92 -1.52 21.05
CA TRP A 173 7.91 -2.99 21.14
C TRP A 173 8.67 -3.50 22.36
N SER A 174 9.81 -2.88 22.70
CA SER A 174 10.57 -3.22 23.91
C SER A 174 9.74 -2.98 25.17
N HIS A 175 8.98 -1.89 25.23
CA HIS A 175 8.03 -1.62 26.32
C HIS A 175 6.94 -2.73 26.35
N GLN A 176 6.35 -3.09 25.22
CA GLN A 176 5.30 -4.12 25.17
C GLN A 176 5.83 -5.52 25.58
N VAL A 177 7.09 -5.84 25.29
CA VAL A 177 7.73 -7.06 25.79
C VAL A 177 7.83 -7.02 27.32
N LYS A 178 8.28 -5.90 27.89
CA LYS A 178 8.36 -5.73 29.36
C LYS A 178 6.99 -5.82 30.03
N GLN A 179 5.94 -5.37 29.35
CA GLN A 179 4.53 -5.49 29.82
C GLN A 179 3.92 -6.88 29.60
N GLY A 180 4.65 -7.82 28.99
CA GLY A 180 4.16 -9.17 28.70
C GLY A 180 3.03 -9.25 27.66
N ARG A 181 2.88 -8.18 26.82
CA ARG A 181 1.95 -8.18 25.68
C ARG A 181 2.60 -8.72 24.41
N LEU A 182 3.89 -8.53 24.25
CA LEU A 182 4.70 -9.21 23.24
C LEU A 182 5.56 -10.28 23.91
N SER A 183 5.78 -11.38 23.18
CA SER A 183 6.68 -12.47 23.59
C SER A 183 8.14 -12.05 23.43
N GLN A 184 9.04 -13.04 23.42
CA GLN A 184 10.46 -12.77 23.16
C GLN A 184 10.66 -12.15 21.78
N PRO A 185 11.61 -11.19 21.64
CA PRO A 185 11.83 -10.45 20.40
C PRO A 185 12.06 -11.33 19.18
N SER A 186 12.74 -12.47 19.30
CA SER A 186 13.04 -13.39 18.20
C SER A 186 11.81 -13.98 17.49
N ASP A 187 10.61 -13.81 18.06
CA ASP A 187 9.37 -14.26 17.43
C ASP A 187 8.91 -13.28 16.33
N PHE A 188 9.26 -12.00 16.46
CA PHE A 188 8.75 -10.95 15.57
C PHE A 188 9.81 -10.00 14.98
N ILE A 189 11.01 -9.90 15.57
CA ILE A 189 12.11 -9.09 15.05
C ILE A 189 13.41 -9.89 15.11
N ASN A 190 14.08 -10.04 13.98
CA ASN A 190 15.28 -10.86 13.86
C ASN A 190 16.42 -10.02 13.27
N PRO A 191 17.66 -10.10 13.83
CA PRO A 191 18.83 -9.50 13.21
C PRO A 191 18.99 -10.00 11.78
N THR A 192 18.99 -9.08 10.84
CA THR A 192 19.16 -9.35 9.42
C THR A 192 19.89 -8.14 8.82
N PRO A 193 21.20 -8.23 8.56
CA PRO A 193 21.95 -7.10 8.05
C PRO A 193 21.31 -6.50 6.80
N HIS A 194 21.35 -5.17 6.71
CA HIS A 194 20.88 -4.44 5.52
C HIS A 194 22.08 -4.03 4.67
N MET A 195 21.94 -4.16 3.37
CA MET A 195 22.97 -3.97 2.39
C MET A 195 22.44 -3.17 1.20
N SER A 196 23.14 -2.14 0.76
CA SER A 196 22.97 -1.61 -0.59
C SER A 196 24.02 -2.26 -1.48
N PHE A 197 23.63 -2.67 -2.69
CA PHE A 197 24.51 -3.30 -3.65
C PHE A 197 24.33 -2.67 -5.02
N VAL A 198 25.41 -2.17 -5.60
CA VAL A 198 25.38 -1.44 -6.87
C VAL A 198 26.52 -1.89 -7.79
N TRP A 199 26.37 -1.58 -9.08
CA TRP A 199 27.39 -1.79 -10.12
C TRP A 199 27.44 -0.57 -11.05
N GLY A 200 28.58 -0.39 -11.72
CA GLY A 200 28.87 0.75 -12.59
C GLY A 200 29.46 1.94 -11.84
N ASP A 201 30.34 2.68 -12.52
CA ASP A 201 31.20 3.69 -11.90
C ASP A 201 30.39 4.83 -11.21
N ASP A 202 29.32 5.31 -11.82
CA ASP A 202 28.50 6.40 -11.26
C ASP A 202 27.78 5.94 -9.96
N ASN A 203 27.20 4.73 -9.99
CA ASN A 203 26.50 4.18 -8.83
C ASN A 203 27.48 3.89 -7.68
N ILE A 204 28.69 3.44 -7.98
CA ILE A 204 29.75 3.18 -7.01
C ILE A 204 30.16 4.52 -6.36
N ALA A 205 30.40 5.54 -7.15
CA ALA A 205 30.74 6.87 -6.66
C ALA A 205 29.64 7.47 -5.77
N TYR A 206 28.38 7.34 -6.20
CA TYR A 206 27.24 7.76 -5.38
C TYR A 206 27.16 6.98 -4.06
N LEU A 207 27.29 5.66 -4.09
CA LEU A 207 27.18 4.83 -2.88
C LEU A 207 28.27 5.16 -1.87
N HIS A 208 29.49 5.47 -2.34
CA HIS A 208 30.60 5.91 -1.49
C HIS A 208 30.29 7.26 -0.81
N LYS A 209 29.85 8.27 -1.59
CA LYS A 209 29.44 9.57 -1.04
C LYS A 209 28.32 9.41 -0.01
N ARG A 210 27.31 8.57 -0.32
CA ARG A 210 26.19 8.26 0.58
C ARG A 210 26.69 7.71 1.91
N GLN A 211 27.54 6.70 1.89
CA GLN A 211 28.06 6.10 3.11
C GLN A 211 28.82 7.15 3.93
N GLN A 212 29.71 7.95 3.31
CA GLN A 212 30.46 9.00 4.00
C GLN A 212 29.54 10.07 4.61
N ALA A 213 28.41 10.38 4.00
CA ALA A 213 27.45 11.33 4.52
C ALA A 213 26.67 10.76 5.72
N LEU A 214 26.18 9.51 5.61
CA LEU A 214 25.36 8.87 6.63
C LEU A 214 26.13 8.57 7.92
N VAL A 215 27.37 8.07 7.85
CA VAL A 215 28.14 7.71 9.04
C VAL A 215 28.51 8.88 9.95
N LYS A 216 28.29 10.12 9.51
CA LYS A 216 28.40 11.32 10.35
C LYS A 216 27.29 11.39 11.40
N ASN A 217 26.18 10.68 11.20
CA ASN A 217 25.08 10.60 12.15
C ASN A 217 25.18 9.30 12.97
N PRO A 218 25.06 9.36 14.32
CA PRO A 218 25.17 8.19 15.19
C PRO A 218 24.26 7.01 14.83
N LEU A 219 23.08 7.25 14.24
CA LEU A 219 22.16 6.19 13.81
C LEU A 219 22.75 5.27 12.73
N PHE A 220 23.78 5.70 12.03
CA PHE A 220 24.43 4.95 10.95
C PHE A 220 25.88 4.53 11.29
N TYR A 221 26.31 4.68 12.52
CA TYR A 221 27.63 4.19 12.94
C TYR A 221 27.75 2.68 12.74
N GLY A 222 28.91 2.27 12.20
CA GLY A 222 29.19 0.87 11.89
C GLY A 222 28.72 0.45 10.50
N MET A 223 28.16 1.34 9.67
CA MET A 223 27.93 1.08 8.27
C MET A 223 29.26 0.95 7.53
N GLN A 224 29.52 -0.25 7.01
CA GLN A 224 30.72 -0.57 6.24
C GLN A 224 30.48 -0.30 4.75
N TYR A 225 31.58 -0.03 4.03
CA TYR A 225 31.59 0.12 2.57
C TYR A 225 32.72 -0.74 2.01
N SER A 226 32.48 -1.38 0.88
CA SER A 226 33.49 -2.18 0.18
C SER A 226 33.26 -2.19 -1.33
N GLU A 227 34.36 -2.14 -2.09
CA GLU A 227 34.43 -2.46 -3.51
C GLU A 227 35.13 -3.83 -3.76
N ASP A 228 35.62 -4.46 -2.67
CA ASP A 228 36.29 -5.77 -2.76
C ASP A 228 35.26 -6.90 -2.98
N PRO A 229 35.30 -7.58 -4.13
CA PRO A 229 34.43 -8.71 -4.43
C PRO A 229 34.50 -9.83 -3.39
N ALA A 230 35.66 -10.05 -2.77
CA ALA A 230 35.83 -11.10 -1.77
C ALA A 230 35.10 -10.74 -0.47
N GLN A 231 35.17 -9.48 -0.03
CA GLN A 231 34.44 -8.99 1.12
C GLN A 231 32.92 -9.01 0.87
N ILE A 232 32.47 -8.55 -0.30
CA ILE A 232 31.05 -8.54 -0.65
C ILE A 232 30.51 -9.98 -0.71
N LYS A 233 31.31 -10.94 -1.21
CA LYS A 233 30.95 -12.36 -1.21
C LYS A 233 30.81 -12.94 0.20
N GLN A 234 31.62 -12.49 1.18
CA GLN A 234 31.44 -12.89 2.57
C GLN A 234 30.12 -12.40 3.15
N TRP A 235 29.71 -11.17 2.82
CA TRP A 235 28.45 -10.61 3.28
C TRP A 235 27.23 -11.28 2.62
N ALA A 236 27.28 -11.50 1.30
CA ALA A 236 26.18 -12.01 0.52
C ALA A 236 26.69 -12.90 -0.65
N PRO A 237 26.95 -14.18 -0.40
CA PRO A 237 27.54 -15.09 -1.41
C PRO A 237 26.78 -15.12 -2.74
N LEU A 238 25.43 -15.12 -2.68
CA LEU A 238 24.61 -15.25 -3.89
C LEU A 238 24.75 -14.07 -4.85
N LEU A 239 25.06 -12.87 -4.35
CA LEU A 239 25.28 -11.69 -5.19
C LEU A 239 26.55 -11.79 -6.04
N MET A 240 27.53 -12.58 -5.58
CA MET A 240 28.85 -12.66 -6.20
C MET A 240 29.12 -13.97 -6.92
N GLU A 241 28.38 -15.05 -6.63
CA GLU A 241 28.58 -16.34 -7.25
C GLU A 241 28.23 -16.31 -8.74
N GLY A 242 29.28 -16.46 -9.59
CA GLY A 242 29.15 -16.44 -11.04
C GLY A 242 29.05 -15.04 -11.68
N ARG A 243 29.27 -13.99 -10.90
CA ARG A 243 29.40 -12.63 -11.40
C ARG A 243 30.67 -12.50 -12.24
N ASP A 244 30.59 -11.71 -13.30
CA ASP A 244 31.77 -11.40 -14.14
C ASP A 244 32.83 -10.69 -13.28
N PRO A 245 34.06 -11.22 -13.18
CA PRO A 245 35.14 -10.57 -12.42
C PRO A 245 35.50 -9.15 -12.89
N LYS A 246 35.16 -8.80 -14.13
CA LYS A 246 35.39 -7.48 -14.69
C LYS A 246 34.31 -6.46 -14.32
N GLN A 247 33.17 -6.92 -13.82
CA GLN A 247 32.09 -6.03 -13.40
C GLN A 247 32.48 -5.37 -12.08
N LYS A 248 32.69 -4.05 -12.13
CA LYS A 248 32.90 -3.24 -10.92
C LYS A 248 31.63 -3.20 -10.10
N VAL A 249 31.75 -3.46 -8.82
CA VAL A 249 30.65 -3.50 -7.84
C VAL A 249 31.06 -2.76 -6.57
N ALA A 250 30.07 -2.26 -5.83
CA ALA A 250 30.25 -1.78 -4.48
C ALA A 250 29.05 -2.14 -3.61
N ALA A 251 29.29 -2.22 -2.31
CA ALA A 251 28.24 -2.46 -1.36
C ALA A 251 28.45 -1.68 -0.05
N THR A 252 27.33 -1.30 0.58
CA THR A 252 27.33 -0.98 2.02
C THR A 252 26.73 -2.15 2.79
N TRP A 253 27.17 -2.36 4.01
CA TRP A 253 26.65 -3.40 4.90
C TRP A 253 26.48 -2.84 6.31
N MET A 254 25.26 -3.01 6.86
CA MET A 254 24.91 -2.56 8.21
C MET A 254 24.42 -3.74 9.04
N PRO A 255 25.19 -4.18 10.07
CA PRO A 255 24.85 -5.36 10.88
C PRO A 255 23.59 -5.17 11.73
N LEU A 256 23.21 -3.93 12.03
CA LEU A 256 22.05 -3.60 12.86
C LEU A 256 20.71 -3.67 12.13
N GLY A 257 20.70 -4.05 10.86
CA GLY A 257 19.49 -4.29 10.09
C GLY A 257 18.60 -5.37 10.70
N THR A 258 17.30 -5.30 10.46
CA THR A 258 16.33 -6.26 11.03
C THR A 258 15.27 -6.68 10.03
N ASP A 259 14.80 -7.93 10.18
CA ASP A 259 13.55 -8.43 9.58
C ASP A 259 12.46 -8.43 10.65
N VAL A 260 11.27 -7.86 10.32
CA VAL A 260 10.14 -7.69 11.24
C VAL A 260 8.92 -8.45 10.72
N ASN A 261 8.27 -9.22 11.59
CA ASN A 261 6.99 -9.86 11.31
C ASN A 261 5.85 -9.07 11.96
N PHE A 262 5.31 -8.10 11.22
CA PHE A 262 4.22 -7.24 11.69
C PHE A 262 2.95 -8.03 12.00
N GLY A 263 2.69 -9.13 11.30
CA GLY A 263 1.56 -10.02 11.57
C GLY A 263 1.64 -10.64 12.96
N VAL A 264 2.82 -11.11 13.38
CA VAL A 264 3.04 -11.67 14.71
C VAL A 264 2.85 -10.58 15.78
N ILE A 265 3.44 -9.40 15.60
CA ILE A 265 3.24 -8.26 16.51
C ILE A 265 1.76 -7.95 16.68
N THR A 266 1.02 -7.83 15.57
CA THR A 266 -0.40 -7.49 15.58
C THR A 266 -1.22 -8.54 16.35
N ARG A 267 -1.00 -9.82 16.08
CA ARG A 267 -1.71 -10.93 16.75
C ARG A 267 -1.42 -10.96 18.25
N GLN A 268 -0.16 -10.80 18.66
CA GLN A 268 0.23 -10.82 20.07
C GLN A 268 -0.33 -9.60 20.83
N LEU A 269 -0.24 -8.40 20.28
CA LEU A 269 -0.83 -7.20 20.87
C LEU A 269 -2.35 -7.36 21.02
N THR A 270 -3.02 -7.91 20.00
CA THR A 270 -4.47 -8.19 20.06
C THR A 270 -4.81 -9.13 21.21
N THR A 271 -4.06 -10.23 21.37
CA THR A 271 -4.23 -11.16 22.50
C THR A 271 -4.03 -10.46 23.85
N GLY A 272 -3.07 -9.54 23.92
CA GLY A 272 -2.85 -8.71 25.10
C GLY A 272 -4.03 -7.79 25.41
N LEU A 273 -4.57 -7.13 24.39
CA LEU A 273 -5.72 -6.23 24.49
C LEU A 273 -7.01 -6.94 24.92
N GLN A 274 -7.23 -8.15 24.43
CA GLN A 274 -8.43 -8.96 24.76
C GLN A 274 -8.53 -9.37 26.25
N ARG A 275 -7.47 -9.15 27.04
CA ARG A 275 -7.52 -9.34 28.51
C ARG A 275 -8.28 -8.21 29.22
N SER A 276 -8.50 -7.09 28.54
CA SER A 276 -9.25 -5.96 29.08
C SER A 276 -10.74 -6.11 28.79
N PRO A 277 -11.63 -5.90 29.77
CA PRO A 277 -13.07 -5.91 29.54
C PRO A 277 -13.56 -4.73 28.69
N ASN A 278 -12.73 -3.70 28.53
CA ASN A 278 -13.04 -2.49 27.77
C ASN A 278 -12.59 -2.56 26.31
N PHE A 279 -11.99 -3.69 25.87
CA PHE A 279 -11.57 -3.91 24.49
C PHE A 279 -12.43 -5.01 23.84
N ASN A 280 -13.06 -4.68 22.72
CA ASN A 280 -13.92 -5.60 21.97
C ASN A 280 -13.47 -5.70 20.52
N LEU A 281 -13.21 -6.92 20.05
CA LEU A 281 -12.84 -7.23 18.68
C LEU A 281 -13.97 -7.99 17.98
N HIS A 282 -14.46 -7.42 16.89
CA HIS A 282 -15.51 -7.99 16.06
C HIS A 282 -14.93 -8.41 14.72
N LEU A 283 -14.70 -9.71 14.54
CA LEU A 283 -14.27 -10.32 13.28
C LEU A 283 -15.47 -10.60 12.38
N ASN A 284 -15.27 -10.65 11.08
CA ASN A 284 -16.31 -10.77 10.05
C ASN A 284 -17.34 -9.63 10.10
N HIS A 285 -16.89 -8.43 10.51
CA HIS A 285 -17.72 -7.26 10.63
C HIS A 285 -17.17 -6.15 9.72
N GLU A 286 -17.94 -5.76 8.71
CA GLU A 286 -17.57 -4.72 7.75
C GLU A 286 -18.27 -3.41 8.07
N VAL A 287 -17.49 -2.33 8.23
CA VAL A 287 -18.05 -0.98 8.33
C VAL A 287 -18.61 -0.57 6.97
N SER A 288 -19.94 -0.43 6.89
CA SER A 288 -20.68 -0.16 5.66
C SER A 288 -21.08 1.29 5.49
N ALA A 289 -21.11 2.08 6.59
CA ALA A 289 -21.34 3.53 6.54
C ALA A 289 -20.72 4.25 7.75
N LEU A 290 -20.32 5.51 7.53
CA LEU A 290 -19.82 6.42 8.55
C LEU A 290 -20.59 7.74 8.42
N ARG A 291 -21.13 8.25 9.53
CA ARG A 291 -21.83 9.52 9.57
C ARG A 291 -21.46 10.30 10.81
N GLN A 292 -20.93 11.52 10.61
CA GLN A 292 -20.68 12.44 11.71
C GLN A 292 -21.98 13.12 12.15
N ASN A 293 -22.21 13.17 13.45
CA ASN A 293 -23.32 13.86 14.08
C ASN A 293 -22.99 15.36 14.28
N ALA A 294 -24.00 16.16 14.66
CA ALA A 294 -23.81 17.60 14.89
C ALA A 294 -22.86 17.89 16.07
N ASP A 295 -22.82 17.02 17.06
CA ASP A 295 -21.92 17.09 18.22
C ASP A 295 -20.51 16.55 17.97
N LYS A 296 -20.19 16.23 16.71
CA LYS A 296 -18.93 15.66 16.25
C LYS A 296 -18.72 14.18 16.62
N SER A 297 -19.63 13.54 17.29
CA SER A 297 -19.66 12.08 17.43
C SER A 297 -19.99 11.39 16.10
N TRP A 298 -19.92 10.07 16.06
CA TRP A 298 -20.06 9.29 14.85
C TRP A 298 -21.10 8.19 15.00
N ASN A 299 -21.90 7.97 13.97
CA ASN A 299 -22.66 6.75 13.78
C ASN A 299 -21.90 5.86 12.78
N VAL A 300 -21.48 4.69 13.26
CA VAL A 300 -20.73 3.68 12.51
C VAL A 300 -21.65 2.51 12.23
N THR A 301 -22.10 2.37 10.98
CA THR A 301 -22.92 1.23 10.57
C THR A 301 -22.02 0.07 10.22
N VAL A 302 -22.32 -1.08 10.80
CA VAL A 302 -21.52 -2.29 10.71
C VAL A 302 -22.40 -3.44 10.25
N LYS A 303 -21.93 -4.18 9.24
CA LYS A 303 -22.57 -5.39 8.73
C LYS A 303 -21.85 -6.63 9.29
N ASP A 304 -22.55 -7.49 9.98
CA ASP A 304 -22.11 -8.84 10.26
C ASP A 304 -22.16 -9.66 8.97
N LEU A 305 -21.01 -10.09 8.49
CA LEU A 305 -20.89 -10.81 7.22
C LEU A 305 -21.34 -12.27 7.30
N LYS A 306 -21.46 -12.82 8.53
CA LYS A 306 -21.97 -14.19 8.79
C LYS A 306 -23.48 -14.21 8.94
N ALA A 307 -24.00 -13.30 9.77
CA ALA A 307 -25.44 -13.21 10.01
C ALA A 307 -26.19 -12.43 8.92
N GLY A 308 -25.49 -11.58 8.15
CA GLY A 308 -26.09 -10.68 7.15
C GLY A 308 -26.85 -9.50 7.76
N THR A 309 -26.79 -9.31 9.08
CA THR A 309 -27.49 -8.24 9.79
C THR A 309 -26.64 -6.96 9.84
N GLU A 310 -27.30 -5.80 9.95
CA GLU A 310 -26.64 -4.52 10.15
C GLU A 310 -27.01 -3.95 11.53
N SER A 311 -26.01 -3.33 12.16
CA SER A 311 -26.16 -2.57 13.39
C SER A 311 -25.43 -1.25 13.30
N THR A 312 -25.73 -0.29 14.18
CA THR A 312 -25.04 0.99 14.23
C THR A 312 -24.48 1.23 15.63
N THR A 313 -23.18 1.54 15.69
CA THR A 313 -22.49 1.90 16.92
C THR A 313 -22.31 3.41 16.97
N HIS A 314 -22.72 4.05 18.07
CA HIS A 314 -22.43 5.44 18.36
C HIS A 314 -21.06 5.56 19.02
N ALA A 315 -20.17 6.37 18.46
CA ALA A 315 -18.78 6.51 18.91
C ALA A 315 -18.36 7.97 19.04
N ARG A 316 -17.52 8.29 20.02
CA ARG A 316 -16.92 9.63 20.16
C ARG A 316 -15.85 9.89 19.12
N PHE A 317 -15.06 8.87 18.81
CA PHE A 317 -13.95 8.94 17.86
C PHE A 317 -13.91 7.71 16.96
N VAL A 318 -13.53 7.91 15.69
CA VAL A 318 -13.33 6.85 14.71
C VAL A 318 -11.94 6.95 14.12
N PHE A 319 -11.19 5.85 14.12
CA PHE A 319 -9.92 5.72 13.41
C PHE A 319 -10.07 4.76 12.23
N ILE A 320 -9.72 5.22 11.04
CA ILE A 320 -9.78 4.42 9.82
C ILE A 320 -8.42 3.79 9.57
N GLY A 321 -8.19 2.59 10.13
CA GLY A 321 -6.98 1.79 9.96
C GLY A 321 -7.14 0.65 8.96
N ALA A 322 -7.97 0.85 7.93
CA ALA A 322 -8.41 -0.18 6.99
C ALA A 322 -7.45 -0.41 5.79
N GLY A 323 -6.18 0.00 5.90
CA GLY A 323 -5.21 -0.16 4.83
C GLY A 323 -5.70 0.47 3.52
N GLY A 324 -5.66 -0.27 2.42
CA GLY A 324 -6.12 0.23 1.12
C GLY A 324 -7.59 0.61 1.05
N ALA A 325 -8.45 0.05 1.91
CA ALA A 325 -9.87 0.44 1.98
C ALA A 325 -10.11 1.78 2.70
N ALA A 326 -9.08 2.37 3.31
CA ALA A 326 -9.21 3.62 4.06
C ALA A 326 -9.74 4.77 3.19
N LEU A 327 -9.39 4.82 1.90
CA LEU A 327 -9.88 5.84 0.97
C LEU A 327 -11.42 5.81 0.86
N LYS A 328 -12.02 4.64 0.66
CA LYS A 328 -13.47 4.50 0.55
C LYS A 328 -14.19 4.90 1.84
N LEU A 329 -13.65 4.50 2.99
CA LEU A 329 -14.17 4.87 4.30
C LEU A 329 -14.03 6.37 4.56
N LEU A 330 -12.91 6.97 4.16
CA LEU A 330 -12.71 8.42 4.22
C LEU A 330 -13.75 9.16 3.37
N GLN A 331 -14.01 8.71 2.16
CA GLN A 331 -15.06 9.27 1.30
C GLN A 331 -16.45 9.10 1.92
N MET A 332 -16.75 7.94 2.51
CA MET A 332 -18.01 7.67 3.22
C MET A 332 -18.21 8.56 4.44
N SER A 333 -17.14 9.02 5.09
CA SER A 333 -17.21 9.91 6.26
C SER A 333 -17.88 11.25 5.94
N GLY A 334 -17.84 11.69 4.68
CA GLY A 334 -18.44 12.94 4.21
C GLY A 334 -17.75 14.19 4.75
N ILE A 335 -16.61 14.10 5.43
CA ILE A 335 -15.85 15.26 5.89
C ILE A 335 -15.31 16.06 4.70
N PRO A 336 -15.23 17.40 4.79
CA PRO A 336 -14.81 18.25 3.68
C PRO A 336 -13.42 17.89 3.13
N GLU A 337 -12.52 17.50 4.02
CA GLU A 337 -11.13 17.13 3.71
C GLU A 337 -11.00 15.85 2.85
N SER A 338 -12.06 15.04 2.77
CA SER A 338 -12.05 13.78 2.01
C SER A 338 -12.14 13.97 0.49
N LYS A 339 -12.53 15.15 0.02
CA LYS A 339 -13.00 15.36 -1.37
C LYS A 339 -11.91 15.17 -2.43
N ASP A 340 -10.68 15.62 -2.15
CA ASP A 340 -9.60 15.67 -3.16
C ASP A 340 -8.67 14.45 -3.10
N TYR A 341 -9.02 13.47 -2.26
CA TYR A 341 -8.22 12.25 -2.15
C TYR A 341 -8.62 11.21 -3.19
N ALA A 342 -7.60 10.64 -3.82
CA ALA A 342 -7.71 9.54 -4.76
C ALA A 342 -6.65 8.48 -4.47
N GLY A 343 -6.79 7.28 -5.02
CA GLY A 343 -5.84 6.19 -4.86
C GLY A 343 -5.59 5.47 -6.17
N PHE A 344 -4.32 5.20 -6.46
CA PHE A 344 -3.90 4.28 -7.51
C PHE A 344 -3.31 3.04 -6.86
N PRO A 345 -4.02 1.89 -6.87
CA PRO A 345 -3.52 0.71 -6.22
C PRO A 345 -2.40 0.08 -7.07
N VAL A 346 -1.25 -0.08 -6.44
CA VAL A 346 -0.11 -0.80 -7.02
C VAL A 346 0.17 -2.01 -6.15
N GLY A 347 0.12 -3.20 -6.73
CA GLY A 347 0.50 -4.44 -6.07
C GLY A 347 2.01 -4.69 -6.23
N GLY A 348 2.58 -5.52 -5.33
CA GLY A 348 3.92 -6.06 -5.47
C GLY A 348 3.89 -7.58 -5.40
N GLN A 349 4.63 -8.25 -6.27
CA GLN A 349 4.85 -9.69 -6.21
C GLN A 349 6.31 -9.97 -5.92
N PHE A 350 6.56 -11.02 -5.13
CA PHE A 350 7.90 -11.52 -4.87
C PHE A 350 8.04 -12.96 -5.37
N LEU A 351 9.22 -13.29 -5.88
CA LEU A 351 9.66 -14.66 -6.02
C LEU A 351 10.15 -15.13 -4.65
N ALA A 352 9.64 -16.26 -4.16
CA ALA A 352 9.97 -16.79 -2.84
C ALA A 352 10.78 -18.07 -2.97
N PHE A 353 11.93 -18.11 -2.32
CA PHE A 353 12.81 -19.29 -2.24
C PHE A 353 12.75 -19.82 -0.82
N GLN A 354 12.40 -21.10 -0.69
CA GLN A 354 12.31 -21.79 0.60
C GLN A 354 13.33 -22.95 0.69
N GLY A 355 14.03 -23.23 -0.40
CA GLY A 355 15.06 -24.27 -0.45
C GLY A 355 16.28 -23.91 0.39
N GLN A 356 16.82 -24.89 1.11
CA GLN A 356 17.99 -24.70 1.97
C GLN A 356 19.24 -24.29 1.18
N ASP A 357 19.34 -24.69 -0.06
CA ASP A 357 20.41 -24.32 -1.00
C ASP A 357 20.50 -22.79 -1.26
N VAL A 358 19.40 -22.06 -1.11
CA VAL A 358 19.37 -20.60 -1.20
C VAL A 358 19.38 -19.96 0.20
N THR A 359 18.49 -20.41 1.08
CA THR A 359 18.25 -19.75 2.37
C THR A 359 19.45 -19.85 3.32
N SER A 360 20.30 -20.88 3.21
CA SER A 360 21.53 -20.99 4.01
C SER A 360 22.68 -20.09 3.52
N ARG A 361 22.58 -19.54 2.30
CA ARG A 361 23.64 -18.73 1.66
C ARG A 361 23.29 -17.26 1.50
N HIS A 362 22.11 -16.86 1.95
CA HIS A 362 21.70 -15.46 1.90
C HIS A 362 21.05 -15.04 3.21
N GLY A 363 21.76 -14.25 3.99
CA GLY A 363 21.35 -13.81 5.33
C GLY A 363 21.15 -12.30 5.46
N VAL A 364 21.04 -11.57 4.34
CA VAL A 364 20.94 -10.10 4.32
C VAL A 364 19.67 -9.64 3.59
N LYS A 365 19.33 -8.36 3.76
CA LYS A 365 18.42 -7.66 2.87
C LYS A 365 19.26 -6.81 1.92
N ALA A 366 19.33 -7.20 0.64
CA ALA A 366 20.19 -6.56 -0.36
C ALA A 366 19.35 -5.74 -1.36
N TYR A 367 19.52 -4.44 -1.33
CA TYR A 367 18.80 -3.45 -2.15
C TYR A 367 19.71 -2.89 -3.23
N GLY A 368 19.19 -2.73 -4.44
CA GLY A 368 19.90 -2.12 -5.57
C GLY A 368 19.57 -0.66 -5.79
N MET A 369 20.14 -0.11 -6.86
CA MET A 369 19.78 1.19 -7.39
C MET A 369 18.66 1.04 -8.42
N ALA A 370 17.69 1.97 -8.41
CA ALA A 370 16.71 2.07 -9.48
C ALA A 370 17.39 2.44 -10.79
N GLU A 371 16.94 1.85 -11.89
CA GLU A 371 17.36 2.31 -13.22
C GLU A 371 16.90 3.75 -13.44
N THR A 372 17.67 4.54 -14.17
CA THR A 372 17.35 5.94 -14.45
C THR A 372 15.94 6.07 -15.04
N GLY A 373 15.09 6.90 -14.43
CA GLY A 373 13.70 7.08 -14.85
C GLY A 373 12.70 6.07 -14.24
N SER A 374 13.16 5.09 -13.47
CA SER A 374 12.27 4.16 -12.76
C SER A 374 11.83 4.73 -11.40
N PRO A 375 10.58 4.47 -10.98
CA PRO A 375 10.13 4.90 -9.66
C PRO A 375 10.96 4.26 -8.54
N PRO A 376 11.25 4.98 -7.46
CA PRO A 376 12.08 4.47 -6.36
C PRO A 376 11.59 3.17 -5.72
N MET A 377 10.29 2.90 -5.77
CA MET A 377 9.67 1.69 -5.20
C MET A 377 9.75 0.47 -6.13
N SER A 378 10.34 0.61 -7.30
CA SER A 378 10.40 -0.42 -8.35
C SER A 378 11.67 -1.25 -8.32
N VAL A 379 12.60 -0.94 -7.41
CA VAL A 379 13.88 -1.63 -7.34
C VAL A 379 13.69 -3.02 -6.73
N PRO A 380 13.94 -4.09 -7.49
CA PRO A 380 13.98 -5.42 -6.91
C PRO A 380 15.09 -5.50 -5.84
N HIS A 381 14.80 -6.22 -4.78
CA HIS A 381 15.76 -6.53 -3.73
C HIS A 381 15.71 -8.00 -3.38
N LEU A 382 16.83 -8.53 -2.89
CA LEU A 382 16.97 -9.91 -2.46
C LEU A 382 17.02 -9.96 -0.95
N ASP A 383 15.94 -10.41 -0.33
CA ASP A 383 15.71 -10.28 1.11
C ASP A 383 15.69 -11.61 1.84
N ALA A 384 16.59 -11.78 2.79
CA ALA A 384 16.43 -12.83 3.79
C ALA A 384 15.30 -12.45 4.77
N ARG A 385 14.44 -13.43 5.06
CA ARG A 385 13.33 -13.31 6.00
C ARG A 385 13.16 -14.54 6.87
N LYS A 386 12.47 -14.38 8.00
CA LYS A 386 11.97 -15.49 8.81
C LYS A 386 10.44 -15.42 8.88
N LEU A 387 9.77 -16.32 8.18
CA LEU A 387 8.31 -16.42 8.13
C LEU A 387 7.87 -17.78 8.66
N ASP A 388 6.88 -17.78 9.54
CA ASP A 388 6.33 -19.00 10.17
C ASP A 388 7.43 -19.90 10.77
N GLY A 389 8.45 -19.27 11.37
CA GLY A 389 9.61 -19.93 11.95
C GLY A 389 10.66 -20.46 10.97
N LYS A 390 10.45 -20.30 9.64
CA LYS A 390 11.32 -20.83 8.59
C LYS A 390 12.07 -19.71 7.86
N PRO A 391 13.33 -19.95 7.44
CA PRO A 391 14.04 -19.02 6.59
C PRO A 391 13.43 -19.00 5.18
N VAL A 392 13.31 -17.82 4.61
CA VAL A 392 12.81 -17.57 3.24
C VAL A 392 13.67 -16.50 2.62
N VAL A 393 13.95 -16.57 1.34
CA VAL A 393 14.55 -15.48 0.56
C VAL A 393 13.52 -14.99 -0.44
N LEU A 394 13.24 -13.69 -0.44
CA LEU A 394 12.33 -13.05 -1.37
C LEU A 394 13.11 -12.23 -2.40
N PHE A 395 12.71 -12.29 -3.66
CA PHE A 395 13.20 -11.39 -4.70
C PHE A 395 12.07 -10.62 -5.35
N GLY A 396 12.15 -9.31 -5.36
CA GLY A 396 11.14 -8.36 -5.85
C GLY A 396 11.24 -7.03 -5.10
N PRO A 397 10.17 -6.21 -5.06
CA PRO A 397 8.87 -6.47 -5.66
C PRO A 397 8.85 -6.29 -7.18
N PHE A 398 8.04 -7.08 -7.86
CA PHE A 398 7.59 -6.80 -9.21
C PHE A 398 6.26 -6.08 -9.12
N ALA A 399 6.17 -4.89 -9.69
CA ALA A 399 4.95 -4.10 -9.62
C ALA A 399 3.82 -4.74 -10.44
N LEU A 400 2.62 -4.75 -9.86
CA LEU A 400 1.42 -5.25 -10.51
C LEU A 400 0.37 -4.14 -10.54
N TYR A 401 -0.27 -3.96 -11.68
CA TYR A 401 -1.50 -3.20 -11.76
C TYR A 401 -2.63 -3.98 -11.10
N SER A 402 -3.40 -3.31 -10.27
CA SER A 402 -4.61 -3.85 -9.67
C SER A 402 -5.66 -2.76 -9.55
N THR A 403 -6.92 -3.11 -9.70
CA THR A 403 -8.04 -2.23 -9.36
C THR A 403 -8.57 -2.49 -7.95
N LYS A 404 -8.10 -3.55 -7.29
CA LYS A 404 -8.43 -3.85 -5.91
C LYS A 404 -7.56 -3.02 -4.96
N PHE A 405 -8.14 -2.44 -3.93
CA PHE A 405 -7.42 -1.72 -2.89
C PHE A 405 -6.85 -2.65 -1.82
N LEU A 406 -7.43 -3.83 -1.65
CA LEU A 406 -6.98 -4.88 -0.74
C LEU A 406 -6.82 -6.21 -1.47
N LYS A 407 -6.03 -7.13 -0.93
CA LYS A 407 -5.90 -8.50 -1.44
C LYS A 407 -7.28 -9.20 -1.50
N HIS A 408 -8.05 -9.07 -0.43
CA HIS A 408 -9.43 -9.56 -0.31
C HIS A 408 -10.48 -8.50 -0.72
N GLY A 409 -10.07 -7.47 -1.47
CA GLY A 409 -10.94 -6.42 -2.00
C GLY A 409 -11.67 -6.81 -3.28
N SER A 410 -12.43 -5.85 -3.82
CA SER A 410 -13.19 -5.98 -5.06
C SER A 410 -12.45 -5.39 -6.26
N TRP A 411 -12.63 -5.97 -7.46
CA TRP A 411 -12.18 -5.37 -8.72
C TRP A 411 -12.84 -4.02 -9.01
N TRP A 412 -13.94 -3.70 -8.33
CA TRP A 412 -14.63 -2.42 -8.40
C TRP A 412 -14.08 -1.35 -7.46
N ASP A 413 -13.09 -1.65 -6.62
CA ASP A 413 -12.60 -0.72 -5.60
C ASP A 413 -12.10 0.60 -6.20
N LEU A 414 -11.25 0.54 -7.23
CA LEU A 414 -10.74 1.73 -7.92
C LEU A 414 -11.89 2.52 -8.54
N TYR A 415 -12.72 1.86 -9.36
CA TYR A 415 -13.78 2.54 -10.09
C TYR A 415 -14.80 3.19 -9.16
N SER A 416 -15.22 2.50 -8.11
CA SER A 416 -16.17 3.03 -7.12
C SER A 416 -15.59 4.13 -6.21
N SER A 417 -14.28 4.36 -6.23
CA SER A 417 -13.62 5.46 -5.51
C SER A 417 -13.52 6.74 -6.34
N VAL A 418 -13.77 6.66 -7.65
CA VAL A 418 -13.74 7.84 -8.54
C VAL A 418 -15.03 8.64 -8.38
N THR A 419 -14.90 9.92 -8.10
CA THR A 419 -16.00 10.86 -7.90
C THR A 419 -15.76 12.13 -8.69
N HIS A 420 -16.76 12.98 -8.82
CA HIS A 420 -16.60 14.30 -9.45
C HIS A 420 -15.58 15.21 -8.73
N ASN A 421 -15.32 14.96 -7.45
CA ASN A 421 -14.35 15.76 -6.68
C ASN A 421 -12.90 15.36 -6.95
N ASN A 422 -12.62 14.07 -7.20
CA ASN A 422 -11.25 13.56 -7.32
C ASN A 422 -10.84 13.17 -8.74
N VAL A 423 -11.77 13.13 -9.72
CA VAL A 423 -11.44 12.79 -11.11
C VAL A 423 -10.45 13.78 -11.73
N GLY A 424 -10.58 15.08 -11.47
CA GLY A 424 -9.65 16.11 -11.92
C GLY A 424 -8.23 15.87 -11.38
N PRO A 425 -8.04 15.83 -10.04
CA PRO A 425 -6.76 15.44 -9.44
C PRO A 425 -6.18 14.12 -9.95
N MET A 426 -7.00 13.09 -10.18
CA MET A 426 -6.54 11.81 -10.73
C MET A 426 -5.97 11.96 -12.15
N LEU A 427 -6.64 12.74 -13.00
CA LEU A 427 -6.16 12.99 -14.37
C LEU A 427 -4.86 13.81 -14.37
N GLU A 428 -4.74 14.80 -13.49
CA GLU A 428 -3.55 15.63 -13.34
C GLU A 428 -2.36 14.78 -12.86
N VAL A 429 -2.53 13.99 -11.81
CA VAL A 429 -1.50 13.06 -11.34
C VAL A 429 -1.12 12.05 -12.42
N GLY A 430 -2.08 11.49 -13.15
CA GLY A 430 -1.80 10.56 -14.25
C GLY A 430 -0.99 11.21 -15.38
N LYS A 431 -1.28 12.47 -15.73
CA LYS A 431 -0.55 13.24 -16.72
C LYS A 431 0.87 13.57 -16.25
N ASP A 432 1.02 14.01 -15.00
CA ASP A 432 2.31 14.42 -14.42
C ASP A 432 3.24 13.25 -14.12
N ASN A 433 2.72 12.00 -14.12
CA ASN A 433 3.47 10.78 -13.86
C ASN A 433 3.35 9.74 -14.98
N LEU A 434 3.40 10.19 -16.24
CA LEU A 434 3.30 9.30 -17.41
C LEU A 434 4.38 8.21 -17.40
N ASP A 435 5.60 8.54 -16.95
CA ASP A 435 6.71 7.59 -16.85
C ASP A 435 6.37 6.46 -15.87
N LEU A 436 5.76 6.78 -14.73
CA LEU A 436 5.27 5.79 -13.77
C LEU A 436 4.18 4.91 -14.40
N VAL A 437 3.25 5.50 -15.14
CA VAL A 437 2.19 4.75 -15.83
C VAL A 437 2.80 3.78 -16.86
N GLN A 438 3.75 4.26 -17.69
CA GLN A 438 4.45 3.42 -18.67
C GLN A 438 5.23 2.29 -17.98
N TYR A 439 5.95 2.60 -16.91
CA TYR A 439 6.65 1.61 -16.09
C TYR A 439 5.68 0.52 -15.58
N LEU A 440 4.56 0.90 -14.97
CA LEU A 440 3.57 -0.06 -14.45
C LEU A 440 2.95 -0.92 -15.56
N MET A 441 2.72 -0.34 -16.73
CA MET A 441 2.27 -1.10 -17.91
C MET A 441 3.33 -2.09 -18.40
N GLY A 442 4.62 -1.71 -18.36
CA GLY A 442 5.74 -2.59 -18.65
C GLY A 442 5.80 -3.76 -17.66
N GLN A 443 5.73 -3.47 -16.37
CA GLN A 443 5.74 -4.48 -15.30
C GLN A 443 4.57 -5.48 -15.41
N ALA A 444 3.38 -5.00 -15.79
CA ALA A 444 2.22 -5.88 -15.98
C ALA A 444 2.37 -6.88 -17.15
N ARG A 445 3.30 -6.62 -18.07
CA ARG A 445 3.59 -7.48 -19.23
C ARG A 445 4.73 -8.47 -18.97
N LEU A 446 5.48 -8.33 -17.87
CA LEU A 446 6.59 -9.22 -17.55
C LEU A 446 6.10 -10.66 -17.41
N ASN A 447 6.70 -11.55 -18.16
CA ASN A 447 6.57 -12.99 -18.01
C ASN A 447 7.63 -13.56 -17.03
N ASP A 448 7.62 -14.85 -16.81
CA ASP A 448 8.55 -15.49 -15.87
C ASP A 448 10.02 -15.44 -16.35
N ALA A 449 10.25 -15.45 -17.66
CA ALA A 449 11.60 -15.31 -18.21
C ALA A 449 12.16 -13.90 -17.97
N ASP A 450 11.33 -12.87 -18.13
CA ASP A 450 11.71 -11.48 -17.86
C ASP A 450 12.06 -11.29 -16.36
N ARG A 451 11.24 -11.85 -15.47
CA ARG A 451 11.49 -11.80 -14.02
C ARG A 451 12.75 -12.56 -13.63
N GLN A 452 13.02 -13.67 -14.31
CA GLN A 452 14.27 -14.42 -14.14
C GLN A 452 15.48 -13.62 -14.63
N ALA A 453 15.36 -12.88 -15.72
CA ALA A 453 16.41 -11.99 -16.20
C ALA A 453 16.75 -10.89 -15.19
N GLU A 454 15.73 -10.31 -14.53
CA GLU A 454 15.96 -9.38 -13.43
C GLU A 454 16.64 -10.03 -12.22
N LEU A 455 16.25 -11.25 -11.86
CA LEU A 455 16.89 -11.99 -10.77
C LEU A 455 18.38 -12.23 -11.06
N VAL A 456 18.75 -12.57 -12.30
CA VAL A 456 20.14 -12.86 -12.70
C VAL A 456 21.06 -11.65 -12.49
N LYS A 457 20.54 -10.41 -12.54
CA LYS A 457 21.31 -9.20 -12.23
C LYS A 457 21.82 -9.21 -10.78
N TYR A 458 21.05 -9.77 -9.84
CA TYR A 458 21.39 -9.89 -8.42
C TYR A 458 21.96 -11.23 -8.06
N PHE A 459 21.42 -12.29 -8.62
CA PHE A 459 21.81 -13.69 -8.37
C PHE A 459 22.22 -14.33 -9.70
N PRO A 460 23.50 -14.21 -10.14
CA PRO A 460 23.93 -14.61 -11.48
C PRO A 460 23.86 -16.11 -11.79
N LYS A 461 23.82 -16.97 -10.77
CA LYS A 461 23.69 -18.43 -10.94
C LYS A 461 22.43 -19.02 -10.29
N PRO A 462 21.23 -18.63 -10.70
CA PRO A 462 20.01 -19.22 -10.16
C PRO A 462 19.75 -20.63 -10.65
N SER A 463 20.36 -21.07 -11.77
CA SER A 463 20.09 -22.33 -12.49
C SER A 463 20.50 -23.60 -11.75
N ARG A 464 21.23 -23.51 -10.64
CA ARG A 464 21.51 -24.66 -9.74
C ARG A 464 20.45 -24.79 -8.63
N VAL A 465 19.52 -23.86 -8.55
CA VAL A 465 18.44 -23.89 -7.60
C VAL A 465 17.29 -24.68 -8.22
N THR A 466 17.32 -26.00 -8.06
CA THR A 466 16.19 -26.90 -8.36
C THR A 466 15.10 -26.71 -7.29
N GLY A 467 14.65 -25.48 -7.08
CA GLY A 467 13.46 -25.17 -6.31
C GLY A 467 12.33 -24.93 -7.29
N SER A 468 11.20 -25.57 -7.11
CA SER A 468 9.98 -25.20 -7.79
C SER A 468 9.74 -23.71 -7.56
N TRP A 469 9.67 -22.93 -8.62
CA TRP A 469 9.13 -21.58 -8.60
C TRP A 469 7.70 -21.69 -8.08
N SER A 470 7.53 -21.54 -6.79
CA SER A 470 6.19 -21.35 -6.25
C SER A 470 5.82 -19.94 -6.66
N PRO A 471 4.81 -19.77 -7.54
CA PRO A 471 4.25 -18.44 -7.72
C PRO A 471 3.91 -17.94 -6.32
N PRO A 472 4.14 -16.67 -5.99
CA PRO A 472 3.93 -16.17 -4.66
C PRO A 472 2.50 -16.52 -4.24
N ALA A 473 2.35 -17.30 -3.19
CA ALA A 473 1.06 -17.69 -2.64
C ALA A 473 0.26 -16.44 -2.23
N SER A 474 0.91 -15.29 -2.20
CA SER A 474 0.29 -14.00 -1.93
C SER A 474 1.02 -12.86 -2.64
N ALA A 475 0.32 -12.11 -3.44
CA ALA A 475 0.77 -10.80 -3.89
C ALA A 475 0.82 -9.86 -2.69
N CYS A 476 2.00 -9.32 -2.38
CA CYS A 476 2.09 -8.17 -1.49
C CYS A 476 1.46 -6.99 -2.25
N ARG A 477 0.35 -6.46 -1.73
CA ARG A 477 -0.33 -5.32 -2.32
C ARG A 477 -0.20 -4.14 -1.36
N SER A 478 0.60 -3.18 -1.73
CA SER A 478 0.54 -1.86 -1.12
C SER A 478 -0.32 -0.95 -2.01
N SER A 479 -1.28 -0.28 -1.43
CA SER A 479 -1.96 0.84 -2.10
C SER A 479 -1.30 2.12 -1.64
N SER A 480 -0.82 2.93 -2.58
CA SER A 480 -0.39 4.28 -2.29
C SER A 480 -1.54 5.25 -2.53
N VAL A 481 -1.85 6.07 -1.54
CA VAL A 481 -2.73 7.22 -1.71
C VAL A 481 -1.85 8.38 -2.13
N ILE A 482 -2.12 8.92 -3.31
CA ILE A 482 -1.40 10.08 -3.85
C ILE A 482 -2.28 11.31 -3.58
N ARG A 483 -1.66 12.36 -3.05
CA ARG A 483 -2.31 13.64 -2.73
C ARG A 483 -2.14 14.63 -3.85
#